data_fa59fd9bba44cecf3c3c8089d5f76f48
#
_entry.id   fa59fd9bba44cecf3c3c8089d5f76f48
#
_cell.length_a   1.000
_cell.length_b   1.000
_cell.length_c   1.000
_cell.angle_alpha   90.00
_cell.angle_beta   90.00
_cell.angle_gamma   90.00
#
_symmetry.space_group_name_H-M   'P 1'
#
loop_
_entity.id
_entity.type
_entity.pdbx_description
1 polymer ?
#
loop_
_entity_poly.entity_id
_entity_poly.type
_entity_poly.pdbx_seq_one_letter_code
_entity_poly.pdbx_strand_id
1 'polypeptide(L)'
;MRGLFQLLKEILFPRVCAACGSEIDSGLFCAACRKAQRCLKTLPAESPLDGVLFLFSYEGEIRRALRKIKFSGNRQLPGMLAEEAEALWETPEMLRALRLLRAGDNLVPPSLWCGVPTDPKRLQQRGFDLPTLLFANRAAATGGRWQTLLCRTRCSSPMYGLTPEERRRNLLDCFAAVSDVRGKSIVLTDDIFTTGATFTAAARVLKQAGAKRVQGLAFCGAAENLMK
;
A
#
# COMPACT_ATOMS: atom_id res chain seq x y z
N MET A 1 16.27 22.85 -23.85
CA MET A 1 15.64 23.90 -23.02
C MET A 1 14.91 23.37 -21.77
N ARG A 2 14.30 22.16 -21.78
CA ARG A 2 13.68 21.57 -20.56
C ARG A 2 14.67 21.31 -19.42
N GLY A 3 15.92 20.91 -19.72
CA GLY A 3 16.93 20.59 -18.71
C GLY A 3 17.42 21.78 -17.86
N LEU A 4 17.64 22.96 -18.47
CA LEU A 4 18.14 24.13 -17.75
C LEU A 4 17.08 24.70 -16.77
N PHE A 5 15.82 24.73 -17.18
CA PHE A 5 14.72 25.16 -16.32
C PHE A 5 14.49 24.20 -15.13
N GLN A 6 14.65 22.90 -15.37
CA GLN A 6 14.58 21.89 -14.34
C GLN A 6 15.73 22.06 -13.33
N LEU A 7 16.95 22.27 -13.82
CA LEU A 7 18.14 22.50 -12.98
C LEU A 7 18.00 23.77 -12.11
N LEU A 8 17.54 24.88 -12.72
CA LEU A 8 17.28 26.12 -11.98
C LEU A 8 16.20 25.95 -10.91
N LYS A 9 15.15 25.17 -11.21
CA LYS A 9 14.09 24.86 -10.25
C LYS A 9 14.61 24.03 -9.07
N GLU A 10 15.48 23.07 -9.32
CA GLU A 10 16.07 22.22 -8.25
C GLU A 10 17.06 23.02 -7.39
N ILE A 11 17.80 23.97 -7.97
CA ILE A 11 18.70 24.87 -7.22
C ILE A 11 17.91 25.89 -6.37
N LEU A 12 16.84 26.47 -6.93
CA LEU A 12 16.06 27.51 -6.23
C LEU A 12 15.05 26.93 -5.22
N PHE A 13 14.59 25.71 -5.45
CA PHE A 13 13.61 25.01 -4.62
C PHE A 13 14.06 23.56 -4.41
N PRO A 14 15.14 23.34 -3.63
CA PRO A 14 15.62 22.00 -3.35
C PRO A 14 14.54 21.18 -2.66
N ARG A 15 14.52 19.89 -2.94
CA ARG A 15 13.68 18.98 -2.17
C ARG A 15 14.19 18.91 -0.75
N VAL A 16 13.30 19.00 0.22
CA VAL A 16 13.66 18.91 1.63
C VAL A 16 12.92 17.77 2.31
N CYS A 17 13.60 17.13 3.25
CA CYS A 17 13.05 16.10 4.10
C CYS A 17 11.84 16.63 4.86
N ALA A 18 10.69 15.96 4.75
CA ALA A 18 9.46 16.39 5.38
C ALA A 18 9.53 16.38 6.93
N ALA A 19 10.47 15.64 7.51
CA ALA A 19 10.60 15.51 8.97
C ALA A 19 11.64 16.48 9.56
N CYS A 20 12.81 16.67 8.93
CA CYS A 20 13.90 17.45 9.51
C CYS A 20 14.35 18.67 8.67
N GLY A 21 13.81 18.83 7.46
CA GLY A 21 14.15 19.96 6.58
C GLY A 21 15.50 19.85 5.86
N SER A 22 16.31 18.82 6.07
CA SER A 22 17.57 18.63 5.31
C SER A 22 17.30 18.38 3.84
N GLU A 23 18.20 18.81 2.97
CA GLU A 23 18.10 18.55 1.53
C GLU A 23 18.13 17.06 1.22
N ILE A 24 17.35 16.66 0.20
CA ILE A 24 17.25 15.27 -0.28
C ILE A 24 17.15 15.24 -1.80
N ASP A 25 17.70 14.18 -2.39
CA ASP A 25 17.66 13.98 -3.84
C ASP A 25 16.31 13.37 -4.29
N SER A 26 15.73 12.48 -3.47
CA SER A 26 14.52 11.74 -3.82
C SER A 26 13.69 11.38 -2.59
N GLY A 27 12.42 11.03 -2.81
CA GLY A 27 11.51 10.59 -1.76
C GLY A 27 10.96 11.71 -0.89
N LEU A 28 10.50 11.34 0.28
CA LEU A 28 9.90 12.23 1.29
C LEU A 28 10.85 12.48 2.47
N PHE A 29 11.78 11.58 2.73
CA PHE A 29 12.68 11.58 3.88
C PHE A 29 14.15 11.44 3.51
N CYS A 30 15.03 12.08 4.28
CA CYS A 30 16.44 11.72 4.28
C CYS A 30 16.65 10.30 4.86
N ALA A 31 17.82 9.72 4.66
CA ALA A 31 18.12 8.35 5.08
C ALA A 31 17.86 8.12 6.59
N ALA A 32 18.24 9.07 7.44
CA ALA A 32 18.03 8.99 8.90
C ALA A 32 16.55 9.02 9.27
N CYS A 33 15.77 9.96 8.71
CA CYS A 33 14.35 10.08 8.98
C CYS A 33 13.55 8.92 8.37
N ARG A 34 13.94 8.41 7.19
CA ARG A 34 13.35 7.20 6.61
C ARG A 34 13.51 6.02 7.53
N LYS A 35 14.71 5.83 8.10
CA LYS A 35 14.94 4.77 9.08
C LYS A 35 14.06 4.91 10.31
N ALA A 36 13.85 6.12 10.82
CA ALA A 36 12.99 6.39 11.98
C ALA A 36 11.49 6.17 11.69
N GLN A 37 11.03 6.43 10.45
CA GLN A 37 9.62 6.24 10.04
C GLN A 37 9.32 4.80 9.62
N ARG A 38 10.36 3.99 9.36
CA ARG A 38 10.20 2.61 8.91
C ARG A 38 9.61 1.74 10.00
N CYS A 39 8.64 0.91 9.60
CA CYS A 39 8.01 -0.05 10.49
C CYS A 39 7.75 -1.37 9.75
N LEU A 40 8.80 -2.05 9.32
CA LEU A 40 8.67 -3.34 8.63
C LEU A 40 8.12 -4.40 9.58
N LYS A 41 6.80 -4.46 9.70
CA LYS A 41 6.11 -5.42 10.55
C LYS A 41 5.23 -6.35 9.75
N THR A 42 5.31 -7.64 10.08
CA THR A 42 4.43 -8.67 9.57
C THR A 42 3.40 -9.03 10.63
N LEU A 43 2.14 -9.13 10.22
CA LEU A 43 1.11 -9.82 11.00
C LEU A 43 1.00 -11.26 10.51
N PRO A 44 0.77 -12.22 11.42
CA PRO A 44 0.59 -13.62 11.08
C PRO A 44 -0.64 -13.83 10.19
N ALA A 45 -0.74 -15.03 9.64
CA ALA A 45 -1.90 -15.45 8.89
C ALA A 45 -3.14 -15.43 9.79
N GLU A 46 -4.16 -14.70 9.38
CA GLU A 46 -5.48 -14.68 9.98
C GLU A 46 -6.50 -14.72 8.84
N SER A 47 -7.20 -15.86 8.74
CA SER A 47 -8.12 -16.08 7.62
C SER A 47 -9.10 -14.90 7.43
N PRO A 48 -9.27 -14.42 6.18
CA PRO A 48 -8.86 -15.00 4.89
C PRO A 48 -7.47 -14.57 4.37
N LEU A 49 -6.69 -13.79 5.14
CA LEU A 49 -5.35 -13.37 4.77
C LEU A 49 -4.30 -14.39 5.24
N ASP A 50 -3.33 -14.66 4.38
CA ASP A 50 -2.19 -15.53 4.68
C ASP A 50 -0.97 -14.73 5.21
N GLY A 51 -1.22 -13.62 5.86
CA GLY A 51 -0.27 -12.68 6.43
C GLY A 51 -0.35 -11.29 5.80
N VAL A 52 0.16 -10.29 6.53
CA VAL A 52 0.19 -8.89 6.08
C VAL A 52 1.55 -8.29 6.41
N LEU A 53 2.10 -7.49 5.51
CA LEU A 53 3.30 -6.69 5.70
C LEU A 53 2.96 -5.20 5.64
N PHE A 54 3.50 -4.43 6.57
CA PHE A 54 3.51 -2.96 6.53
C PHE A 54 4.91 -2.45 6.31
N LEU A 55 5.04 -1.35 5.56
CA LEU A 55 6.32 -0.71 5.31
C LEU A 55 6.63 0.38 6.34
N PHE A 56 5.64 1.17 6.70
CA PHE A 56 5.76 2.33 7.58
C PHE A 56 4.71 2.34 8.69
N SER A 57 4.95 3.12 9.76
CA SER A 57 3.91 3.49 10.72
C SER A 57 2.97 4.56 10.13
N TYR A 58 1.66 4.43 10.36
CA TYR A 58 0.67 5.44 9.97
C TYR A 58 0.64 6.58 10.97
N GLU A 59 1.76 7.28 11.13
CA GLU A 59 1.96 8.37 12.08
C GLU A 59 2.73 9.52 11.44
N GLY A 60 2.94 10.60 12.18
CA GLY A 60 3.80 11.71 11.82
C GLY A 60 3.61 12.20 10.37
N GLU A 61 4.71 12.30 9.65
CA GLU A 61 4.75 12.82 8.28
C GLU A 61 4.09 11.90 7.26
N ILE A 62 4.17 10.57 7.45
CA ILE A 62 3.47 9.59 6.60
C ILE A 62 1.95 9.85 6.64
N ARG A 63 1.39 10.01 7.83
CA ARG A 63 -0.03 10.32 8.01
C ARG A 63 -0.39 11.66 7.37
N ARG A 64 0.45 12.70 7.53
CA ARG A 64 0.24 14.02 6.93
C ARG A 64 0.28 13.94 5.39
N ALA A 65 1.27 13.26 4.82
CA ALA A 65 1.39 13.09 3.38
C ALA A 65 0.18 12.36 2.77
N LEU A 66 -0.24 11.23 3.35
CA LEU A 66 -1.40 10.49 2.89
C LEU A 66 -2.70 11.29 3.02
N ARG A 67 -2.87 12.09 4.08
CA ARG A 67 -4.02 13.00 4.19
C ARG A 67 -3.99 14.08 3.11
N LYS A 68 -2.86 14.71 2.84
CA LYS A 68 -2.72 15.69 1.75
C LYS A 68 -3.08 15.06 0.40
N ILE A 69 -2.61 13.85 0.11
CA ILE A 69 -2.97 13.11 -1.11
C ILE A 69 -4.49 12.90 -1.17
N LYS A 70 -5.09 12.49 -0.06
CA LYS A 70 -6.51 12.13 -0.01
C LYS A 70 -7.46 13.33 -0.10
N PHE A 71 -7.05 14.50 0.37
CA PHE A 71 -7.94 15.66 0.53
C PHE A 71 -7.53 16.91 -0.23
N SER A 72 -6.28 17.06 -0.66
CA SER A 72 -5.80 18.25 -1.38
C SER A 72 -5.41 17.99 -2.85
N GLY A 73 -5.54 16.74 -3.33
CA GLY A 73 -5.24 16.40 -4.72
C GLY A 73 -3.77 16.62 -5.12
N ASN A 74 -2.84 16.63 -4.17
CA ASN A 74 -1.42 16.78 -4.46
C ASN A 74 -0.91 15.61 -5.28
N ARG A 75 -0.49 15.88 -6.54
CA ARG A 75 -0.05 14.86 -7.50
C ARG A 75 1.43 14.48 -7.40
N GLN A 76 2.23 15.23 -6.65
CA GLN A 76 3.67 14.95 -6.48
C GLN A 76 3.92 13.96 -5.33
N LEU A 77 3.18 14.08 -4.23
CA LEU A 77 3.34 13.23 -3.06
C LEU A 77 3.22 11.73 -3.34
N PRO A 78 2.31 11.23 -4.20
CA PRO A 78 2.26 9.79 -4.51
C PRO A 78 3.58 9.25 -5.06
N GLY A 79 4.24 9.98 -5.96
CA GLY A 79 5.55 9.61 -6.49
C GLY A 79 6.61 9.57 -5.39
N MET A 80 6.64 10.56 -4.50
CA MET A 80 7.57 10.60 -3.36
C MET A 80 7.35 9.43 -2.40
N LEU A 81 6.10 9.05 -2.13
CA LEU A 81 5.80 7.87 -1.32
C LEU A 81 6.20 6.55 -2.00
N ALA A 82 6.04 6.46 -3.32
CA ALA A 82 6.51 5.31 -4.08
C ALA A 82 8.03 5.17 -4.01
N GLU A 83 8.78 6.28 -4.13
CA GLU A 83 10.24 6.32 -3.94
C GLU A 83 10.64 5.86 -2.52
N GLU A 84 9.87 6.22 -1.48
CA GLU A 84 10.08 5.72 -0.11
C GLU A 84 9.87 4.20 0.00
N ALA A 85 8.84 3.67 -0.64
CA ALA A 85 8.62 2.23 -0.68
C ALA A 85 9.76 1.52 -1.41
N GLU A 86 10.15 2.01 -2.59
CA GLU A 86 11.24 1.42 -3.38
C GLU A 86 12.57 1.37 -2.62
N ALA A 87 12.90 2.42 -1.87
CA ALA A 87 14.13 2.47 -1.06
C ALA A 87 14.21 1.38 0.03
N LEU A 88 13.10 0.69 0.35
CA LEU A 88 13.09 -0.37 1.35
C LEU A 88 13.36 -1.77 0.77
N TRP A 89 13.01 -2.03 -0.51
CA TRP A 89 12.94 -3.39 -1.05
C TRP A 89 14.26 -4.16 -1.01
N GLU A 90 15.40 -3.47 -1.13
CA GLU A 90 16.72 -4.09 -1.11
C GLU A 90 17.32 -4.14 0.31
N THR A 91 16.61 -3.68 1.33
CA THR A 91 17.12 -3.70 2.70
C THR A 91 17.09 -5.11 3.28
N PRO A 92 18.11 -5.50 4.10
CA PRO A 92 18.13 -6.81 4.76
C PRO A 92 16.88 -7.08 5.61
N GLU A 93 16.32 -6.05 6.21
CA GLU A 93 15.11 -6.15 7.03
C GLU A 93 13.89 -6.46 6.18
N MET A 94 13.76 -5.84 5.01
CA MET A 94 12.68 -6.14 4.07
C MET A 94 12.77 -7.59 3.57
N LEU A 95 13.97 -8.03 3.21
CA LEU A 95 14.19 -9.40 2.78
C LEU A 95 13.82 -10.42 3.87
N ARG A 96 14.11 -10.11 5.14
CA ARG A 96 13.65 -10.92 6.30
C ARG A 96 12.13 -10.91 6.43
N ALA A 97 11.48 -9.73 6.38
CA ALA A 97 10.04 -9.61 6.48
C ALA A 97 9.32 -10.40 5.37
N LEU A 98 9.83 -10.32 4.14
CA LEU A 98 9.30 -11.10 3.01
C LEU A 98 9.46 -12.61 3.21
N ARG A 99 10.56 -13.06 3.81
CA ARG A 99 10.75 -14.48 4.15
C ARG A 99 9.71 -14.95 5.19
N LEU A 100 9.43 -14.14 6.20
CA LEU A 100 8.41 -14.46 7.21
C LEU A 100 7.01 -14.58 6.59
N LEU A 101 6.65 -13.71 5.65
CA LEU A 101 5.39 -13.83 4.92
C LEU A 101 5.31 -15.11 4.07
N ARG A 102 6.46 -15.61 3.59
CA ARG A 102 6.55 -16.81 2.75
C ARG A 102 6.69 -18.11 3.55
N ALA A 103 6.88 -18.04 4.87
CA ALA A 103 7.02 -19.21 5.72
C ALA A 103 5.77 -20.10 5.62
N GLY A 104 5.93 -21.27 5.00
CA GLY A 104 4.86 -22.26 4.80
C GLY A 104 4.61 -22.72 3.36
N ASP A 105 5.15 -22.04 2.34
CA ASP A 105 5.11 -22.52 0.95
C ASP A 105 6.50 -22.41 0.31
N ASN A 106 6.92 -23.51 -0.35
CA ASN A 106 8.14 -23.52 -1.12
C ASN A 106 8.10 -22.45 -2.23
N LEU A 107 8.66 -21.30 -1.95
CA LEU A 107 9.26 -20.30 -2.87
C LEU A 107 8.54 -19.96 -4.19
N VAL A 108 7.24 -20.19 -4.33
CA VAL A 108 6.55 -19.70 -5.52
C VAL A 108 6.29 -18.21 -5.31
N PRO A 109 6.90 -17.32 -6.10
CA PRO A 109 6.62 -15.89 -6.02
C PRO A 109 5.11 -15.66 -6.20
N PRO A 110 4.51 -14.66 -5.55
CA PRO A 110 3.15 -14.25 -5.86
C PRO A 110 3.06 -13.98 -7.36
N SER A 111 2.21 -14.71 -8.07
CA SER A 111 2.08 -14.56 -9.52
C SER A 111 1.26 -13.35 -9.93
N LEU A 112 0.36 -12.89 -9.04
CA LEU A 112 -0.54 -11.77 -9.30
C LEU A 112 -0.48 -10.73 -8.18
N TRP A 113 -0.53 -9.47 -8.57
CA TRP A 113 -0.63 -8.32 -7.67
C TRP A 113 -1.87 -7.51 -8.02
N CYS A 114 -2.61 -7.05 -7.03
CA CYS A 114 -3.75 -6.16 -7.24
C CYS A 114 -3.87 -5.16 -6.10
N GLY A 115 -4.37 -3.96 -6.41
CA GLY A 115 -4.82 -3.02 -5.41
C GLY A 115 -6.21 -3.38 -4.89
N VAL A 116 -6.49 -3.05 -3.63
CA VAL A 116 -7.86 -2.95 -3.15
C VAL A 116 -8.57 -1.86 -3.97
N PRO A 117 -9.72 -2.14 -4.59
CA PRO A 117 -10.38 -1.18 -5.46
C PRO A 117 -10.72 0.12 -4.74
N THR A 118 -10.19 1.24 -5.22
CA THR A 118 -10.53 2.58 -4.73
C THR A 118 -11.99 2.90 -5.05
N ASP A 119 -12.65 3.61 -4.16
CA ASP A 119 -14.02 4.10 -4.42
C ASP A 119 -14.05 4.96 -5.71
N PRO A 120 -14.98 4.71 -6.65
CA PRO A 120 -15.00 5.40 -7.95
C PRO A 120 -15.07 6.93 -7.84
N LYS A 121 -15.83 7.46 -6.86
CA LYS A 121 -15.92 8.92 -6.65
C LYS A 121 -14.57 9.48 -6.20
N ARG A 122 -13.87 8.77 -5.32
CA ARG A 122 -12.52 9.17 -4.86
C ARG A 122 -11.49 9.05 -5.98
N LEU A 123 -11.59 7.99 -6.80
CA LEU A 123 -10.72 7.82 -7.96
C LEU A 123 -10.90 8.98 -8.96
N GLN A 124 -12.14 9.33 -9.26
CA GLN A 124 -12.47 10.48 -10.12
C GLN A 124 -11.95 11.81 -9.55
N GLN A 125 -12.14 12.05 -8.27
CA GLN A 125 -11.65 13.27 -7.60
C GLN A 125 -10.12 13.40 -7.61
N ARG A 126 -9.40 12.29 -7.41
CA ARG A 126 -7.93 12.27 -7.34
C ARG A 126 -7.27 12.17 -8.72
N GLY A 127 -7.90 11.47 -9.65
CA GLY A 127 -7.36 11.18 -10.99
C GLY A 127 -6.30 10.09 -11.01
N PHE A 128 -6.07 9.36 -9.91
CA PHE A 128 -5.14 8.23 -9.81
C PHE A 128 -5.54 7.23 -8.72
N ASP A 129 -5.10 5.99 -8.92
CA ASP A 129 -5.22 4.90 -7.94
C ASP A 129 -3.92 4.78 -7.14
N LEU A 130 -3.99 5.04 -5.84
CA LEU A 130 -2.80 5.12 -5.00
C LEU A 130 -2.09 3.77 -4.82
N PRO A 131 -2.78 2.63 -4.56
CA PRO A 131 -2.12 1.33 -4.52
C PRO A 131 -1.34 0.99 -5.79
N THR A 132 -1.89 1.32 -6.96
CA THR A 132 -1.21 1.13 -8.25
C THR A 132 0.07 1.96 -8.34
N LEU A 133 0.02 3.24 -7.98
CA LEU A 133 1.21 4.11 -7.99
C LEU A 133 2.30 3.63 -7.03
N LEU A 134 1.91 3.10 -5.88
CA LEU A 134 2.85 2.65 -4.85
C LEU A 134 3.52 1.31 -5.19
N PHE A 135 2.81 0.38 -5.89
CA PHE A 135 3.26 -1.00 -5.92
C PHE A 135 3.34 -1.66 -7.31
N ALA A 136 2.78 -1.05 -8.38
CA ALA A 136 2.77 -1.70 -9.69
C ALA A 136 4.18 -1.91 -10.27
N ASN A 137 5.09 -0.94 -10.08
CA ASN A 137 6.48 -1.06 -10.52
C ASN A 137 7.19 -2.20 -9.76
N ARG A 138 6.93 -2.34 -8.47
CA ARG A 138 7.51 -3.42 -7.67
C ARG A 138 6.97 -4.78 -8.07
N ALA A 139 5.69 -4.90 -8.40
CA ALA A 139 5.14 -6.13 -8.95
C ALA A 139 5.92 -6.58 -10.18
N ALA A 140 6.15 -5.68 -11.14
CA ALA A 140 6.92 -5.96 -12.35
C ALA A 140 8.38 -6.34 -12.02
N ALA A 141 9.04 -5.61 -11.13
CA ALA A 141 10.42 -5.87 -10.72
C ALA A 141 10.61 -7.24 -10.04
N THR A 142 9.56 -7.82 -9.45
CA THR A 142 9.58 -9.16 -8.84
C THR A 142 9.15 -10.27 -9.78
N GLY A 143 8.95 -9.98 -11.07
CA GLY A 143 8.41 -10.95 -12.04
C GLY A 143 6.92 -11.25 -11.85
N GLY A 144 6.24 -10.51 -10.97
CA GLY A 144 4.80 -10.57 -10.80
C GLY A 144 4.06 -9.74 -11.84
N ARG A 145 2.75 -9.91 -11.93
CA ARG A 145 1.89 -9.16 -12.84
C ARG A 145 0.85 -8.37 -12.07
N TRP A 146 0.87 -7.05 -12.27
CA TRP A 146 -0.19 -6.17 -11.76
C TRP A 146 -1.45 -6.35 -12.61
N GLN A 147 -2.58 -6.64 -11.97
CA GLN A 147 -3.85 -6.87 -12.65
C GLN A 147 -5.03 -6.45 -11.79
N THR A 148 -6.09 -5.95 -12.40
CA THR A 148 -7.37 -5.74 -11.72
C THR A 148 -8.04 -7.10 -11.49
N LEU A 149 -8.05 -7.56 -10.23
CA LEU A 149 -8.66 -8.83 -9.83
C LEU A 149 -10.00 -8.63 -9.14
N LEU A 150 -10.25 -7.44 -8.64
CA LEU A 150 -11.43 -7.05 -7.88
C LEU A 150 -12.06 -5.81 -8.47
N CYS A 151 -13.37 -5.71 -8.41
CA CYS A 151 -14.09 -4.45 -8.57
C CYS A 151 -14.89 -4.13 -7.29
N ARG A 152 -15.24 -2.86 -7.14
CA ARG A 152 -16.16 -2.42 -6.08
C ARG A 152 -17.59 -2.47 -6.63
N THR A 153 -18.46 -3.25 -6.00
CA THR A 153 -19.86 -3.46 -6.40
C THR A 153 -20.77 -2.34 -5.93
N ARG A 154 -20.42 -1.69 -4.81
CA ARG A 154 -21.14 -0.55 -4.25
C ARG A 154 -20.20 0.40 -3.53
N CYS A 155 -20.58 1.67 -3.42
CA CYS A 155 -19.89 2.62 -2.57
C CYS A 155 -20.13 2.25 -1.11
N SER A 156 -19.06 2.06 -0.34
CA SER A 156 -19.17 1.99 1.12
C SER A 156 -19.46 3.39 1.67
N SER A 157 -20.25 3.49 2.73
CA SER A 157 -20.40 4.74 3.49
C SER A 157 -19.03 5.23 3.98
N PRO A 158 -18.85 6.55 4.22
CA PRO A 158 -17.60 7.06 4.77
C PRO A 158 -17.19 6.28 6.02
N MET A 159 -15.94 5.82 6.06
CA MET A 159 -15.43 4.99 7.16
C MET A 159 -15.02 5.81 8.41
N TYR A 160 -15.04 7.13 8.28
CA TYR A 160 -14.70 8.04 9.39
C TYR A 160 -15.76 7.99 10.47
N GLY A 161 -15.36 7.83 11.73
CA GLY A 161 -16.26 7.77 12.88
C GLY A 161 -16.96 6.42 13.11
N LEU A 162 -16.83 5.43 12.21
CA LEU A 162 -17.41 4.10 12.39
C LEU A 162 -16.59 3.24 13.35
N THR A 163 -17.29 2.45 14.16
CA THR A 163 -16.72 1.38 14.97
C THR A 163 -16.12 0.27 14.08
N PRO A 164 -15.23 -0.59 14.60
CA PRO A 164 -14.69 -1.73 13.84
C PRO A 164 -15.80 -2.64 13.28
N GLU A 165 -16.87 -2.82 14.03
CA GLU A 165 -18.00 -3.68 13.66
C GLU A 165 -18.83 -3.07 12.54
N GLU A 166 -19.14 -1.77 12.63
CA GLU A 166 -19.81 -1.02 11.56
C GLU A 166 -18.97 -0.98 10.28
N ARG A 167 -17.64 -0.83 10.40
CA ARG A 167 -16.72 -0.93 9.24
C ARG A 167 -16.79 -2.29 8.57
N ARG A 168 -16.85 -3.40 9.34
CA ARG A 168 -17.01 -4.75 8.78
C ARG A 168 -18.35 -4.88 8.04
N ARG A 169 -19.46 -4.45 8.66
CA ARG A 169 -20.80 -4.48 8.02
C ARG A 169 -20.84 -3.62 6.76
N ASN A 170 -20.24 -2.44 6.78
CA ASN A 170 -20.21 -1.51 5.65
C ASN A 170 -19.42 -2.06 4.45
N LEU A 171 -18.52 -3.02 4.67
CA LEU A 171 -17.69 -3.66 3.64
C LEU A 171 -18.20 -5.02 3.19
N LEU A 172 -19.25 -5.57 3.83
CA LEU A 172 -19.88 -6.78 3.36
C LEU A 172 -20.40 -6.54 1.92
N ASP A 173 -20.04 -7.46 1.02
CA ASP A 173 -20.44 -7.43 -0.40
C ASP A 173 -20.03 -6.17 -1.18
N CYS A 174 -19.02 -5.42 -0.69
CA CYS A 174 -18.50 -4.27 -1.42
C CYS A 174 -17.56 -4.63 -2.59
N PHE A 175 -17.12 -5.85 -2.67
CA PHE A 175 -16.18 -6.31 -3.68
C PHE A 175 -16.70 -7.52 -4.44
N ALA A 176 -16.31 -7.64 -5.72
CA ALA A 176 -16.48 -8.85 -6.53
C ALA A 176 -15.18 -9.16 -7.27
N ALA A 177 -14.89 -10.45 -7.46
CA ALA A 177 -13.80 -10.89 -8.30
C ALA A 177 -14.18 -10.71 -9.78
N VAL A 178 -13.26 -10.15 -10.58
CA VAL A 178 -13.47 -9.86 -12.01
C VAL A 178 -12.51 -10.62 -12.91
N SER A 179 -11.65 -11.47 -12.33
CA SER A 179 -10.67 -12.27 -13.06
C SER A 179 -10.58 -13.67 -12.46
N ASP A 180 -10.13 -14.65 -13.26
CA ASP A 180 -9.86 -16.01 -12.77
C ASP A 180 -8.62 -16.02 -11.87
N VAL A 181 -8.83 -16.31 -10.60
CA VAL A 181 -7.80 -16.37 -9.55
C VAL A 181 -7.59 -17.78 -8.99
N ARG A 182 -8.24 -18.79 -9.54
CA ARG A 182 -8.18 -20.18 -9.04
C ARG A 182 -6.75 -20.71 -8.99
N GLY A 183 -6.37 -21.21 -7.82
CA GLY A 183 -5.03 -21.75 -7.56
C GLY A 183 -3.90 -20.72 -7.56
N LYS A 184 -4.19 -19.42 -7.70
CA LYS A 184 -3.16 -18.35 -7.76
C LYS A 184 -2.78 -17.87 -6.37
N SER A 185 -1.51 -17.47 -6.25
CA SER A 185 -1.01 -16.68 -5.12
C SER A 185 -1.11 -15.19 -5.47
N ILE A 186 -1.67 -14.40 -4.56
CA ILE A 186 -2.00 -12.99 -4.79
C ILE A 186 -1.34 -12.12 -3.73
N VAL A 187 -0.74 -11.01 -4.13
CA VAL A 187 -0.43 -9.88 -3.25
C VAL A 187 -1.53 -8.85 -3.40
N LEU A 188 -2.31 -8.69 -2.35
CA LEU A 188 -3.34 -7.67 -2.23
C LEU A 188 -2.73 -6.43 -1.59
N THR A 189 -2.83 -5.27 -2.23
CA THR A 189 -2.16 -4.04 -1.77
C THR A 189 -3.14 -2.92 -1.45
N ASP A 190 -2.78 -2.08 -0.46
CA ASP A 190 -3.50 -0.84 -0.16
C ASP A 190 -2.54 0.22 0.43
N ASP A 191 -2.99 1.46 0.55
CA ASP A 191 -2.20 2.54 1.15
C ASP A 191 -2.12 2.43 2.68
N ILE A 192 -3.23 2.07 3.37
CA ILE A 192 -3.30 2.05 4.83
C ILE A 192 -3.99 0.77 5.33
N PHE A 193 -3.33 0.09 6.25
CA PHE A 193 -3.94 -0.96 7.05
C PHE A 193 -4.27 -0.42 8.46
N THR A 194 -5.55 -0.25 8.76
CA THR A 194 -6.02 0.14 10.10
C THR A 194 -6.53 -1.08 10.87
N THR A 195 -7.80 -1.37 10.80
CA THR A 195 -8.41 -2.56 11.42
C THR A 195 -8.32 -3.82 10.57
N GLY A 196 -7.77 -3.72 9.36
CA GLY A 196 -7.75 -4.83 8.40
C GLY A 196 -9.09 -5.13 7.72
N ALA A 197 -10.17 -4.43 8.07
CA ALA A 197 -11.51 -4.75 7.57
C ALA A 197 -11.61 -4.73 6.03
N THR A 198 -10.98 -3.75 5.37
CA THR A 198 -10.95 -3.65 3.90
C THR A 198 -10.17 -4.80 3.29
N PHE A 199 -8.98 -5.09 3.82
CA PHE A 199 -8.15 -6.23 3.37
C PHE A 199 -8.89 -7.55 3.56
N THR A 200 -9.51 -7.77 4.73
CA THR A 200 -10.27 -8.97 5.04
C THR A 200 -11.44 -9.17 4.09
N ALA A 201 -12.21 -8.11 3.81
CA ALA A 201 -13.34 -8.18 2.88
C ALA A 201 -12.87 -8.52 1.45
N ALA A 202 -11.84 -7.85 0.95
CA ALA A 202 -11.28 -8.09 -0.37
C ALA A 202 -10.64 -9.49 -0.49
N ALA A 203 -9.88 -9.90 0.53
CA ALA A 203 -9.26 -11.24 0.55
C ALA A 203 -10.30 -12.37 0.61
N ARG A 204 -11.40 -12.18 1.33
CA ARG A 204 -12.50 -13.15 1.37
C ARG A 204 -13.05 -13.40 -0.02
N VAL A 205 -13.30 -12.36 -0.80
CA VAL A 205 -13.79 -12.48 -2.18
C VAL A 205 -12.78 -13.24 -3.06
N LEU A 206 -11.49 -12.93 -2.95
CA LEU A 206 -10.45 -13.66 -3.69
C LEU A 206 -10.36 -15.13 -3.29
N LYS A 207 -10.45 -15.45 -1.99
CA LYS A 207 -10.46 -16.83 -1.50
C LYS A 207 -11.71 -17.59 -1.97
N GLN A 208 -12.88 -16.97 -1.93
CA GLN A 208 -14.12 -17.56 -2.45
C GLN A 208 -14.06 -17.80 -3.97
N ALA A 209 -13.34 -16.94 -4.70
CA ALA A 209 -13.07 -17.14 -6.13
C ALA A 209 -11.98 -18.19 -6.40
N GLY A 210 -11.46 -18.87 -5.36
CA GLY A 210 -10.51 -19.98 -5.49
C GLY A 210 -9.03 -19.60 -5.41
N ALA A 211 -8.68 -18.40 -4.96
CA ALA A 211 -7.27 -18.05 -4.76
C ALA A 211 -6.63 -18.98 -3.71
N LYS A 212 -5.47 -19.56 -4.09
CA LYS A 212 -4.70 -20.44 -3.19
C LYS A 212 -4.18 -19.66 -1.99
N ARG A 213 -3.62 -18.46 -2.22
CA ARG A 213 -3.00 -17.62 -1.21
C ARG A 213 -3.32 -16.14 -1.45
N VAL A 214 -3.58 -15.40 -0.37
CA VAL A 214 -3.79 -13.94 -0.42
C VAL A 214 -2.97 -13.29 0.68
N GLN A 215 -1.89 -12.62 0.32
CA GLN A 215 -1.03 -11.87 1.23
C GLN A 215 -1.33 -10.39 1.14
N GLY A 216 -1.41 -9.71 2.28
CA GLY A 216 -1.59 -8.28 2.35
C GLY A 216 -0.25 -7.54 2.31
N LEU A 217 -0.19 -6.45 1.56
CA LEU A 217 0.92 -5.51 1.58
C LEU A 217 0.35 -4.09 1.67
N ALA A 218 0.58 -3.41 2.79
CA ALA A 218 0.15 -2.04 2.99
C ALA A 218 1.35 -1.09 3.04
N PHE A 219 1.20 0.12 2.48
CA PHE A 219 2.23 1.14 2.60
C PHE A 219 2.46 1.51 4.07
N CYS A 220 1.38 1.66 4.86
CA CYS A 220 1.52 1.86 6.30
C CYS A 220 0.44 1.15 7.12
N GLY A 221 0.77 0.87 8.38
CA GLY A 221 -0.12 0.29 9.38
C GLY A 221 -0.35 1.21 10.58
N ALA A 222 -1.57 1.18 11.16
CA ALA A 222 -1.87 1.91 12.39
C ALA A 222 -1.13 1.31 13.60
N ALA A 223 -0.76 2.17 14.57
CA ALA A 223 0.00 1.79 15.76
C ALA A 223 -0.64 0.64 16.58
N GLU A 224 -1.98 0.61 16.65
CA GLU A 224 -2.74 -0.45 17.33
C GLU A 224 -2.43 -1.87 16.80
N ASN A 225 -2.01 -1.97 15.55
CA ASN A 225 -1.60 -3.24 14.92
C ASN A 225 -0.10 -3.50 15.06
N LEU A 226 0.65 -2.53 15.58
CA LEU A 226 2.09 -2.64 15.76
C LEU A 226 2.45 -3.25 17.12
N MET A 227 1.51 -3.27 18.07
CA MET A 227 1.72 -3.77 19.43
C MET A 227 1.15 -5.19 19.68
N LYS A 228 0.49 -5.77 18.68
CA LYS A 228 0.09 -7.17 18.65
C LYS A 228 1.12 -8.00 17.91
#